data_c253491d2b442fcbe5f776f813b05f72
#
_entry.id   c253491d2b442fcbe5f776f813b05f72
#
_cell.length_a   1.000
_cell.length_b   1.000
_cell.length_c   1.000
_cell.angle_alpha   90.00
_cell.angle_beta   90.00
_cell.angle_gamma   90.00
#
_symmetry.space_group_name_H-M   'P 1'
#
loop_
_entity.id
_entity.type
_entity.pdbx_description
1 polymer ?
#
loop_
_entity_poly.entity_id
_entity_poly.type
_entity_poly.pdbx_seq_one_letter_code
_entity_poly.pdbx_strand_id
1 'polypeptide(L)'
;VKPGQVITQAQADQLLRGDLREVEAQVNYLGVCETQGQFAALVSFAFNLGIGNLRRSTLLKKIRHRAPTEQVQAEFRRWNKAGGKVLEGLVKRREWEARRWAE
;
A
#
# COMPACT_ATOMS: atom_id res chain seq x y z
N VAL A 1 -6.97 14.00 6.43
CA VAL A 1 -8.24 13.90 7.18
C VAL A 1 -7.92 13.73 8.66
N LYS A 2 -8.53 14.56 9.47
CA LYS A 2 -8.36 14.48 10.92
C LYS A 2 -9.16 13.32 11.49
N PRO A 3 -8.67 12.68 12.56
CA PRO A 3 -9.45 11.64 13.22
C PRO A 3 -10.84 12.16 13.62
N GLY A 4 -11.86 11.39 13.33
CA GLY A 4 -13.23 11.76 13.64
C GLY A 4 -13.90 12.70 12.65
N GLN A 5 -13.18 13.17 11.65
CA GLN A 5 -13.76 14.01 10.61
C GLN A 5 -14.61 13.19 9.66
N VAL A 6 -15.84 13.63 9.42
CA VAL A 6 -16.75 13.01 8.47
C VAL A 6 -16.65 13.74 7.14
N ILE A 7 -16.47 13.01 6.06
CA ILE A 7 -16.45 13.57 4.71
C ILE A 7 -17.64 13.04 3.92
N THR A 8 -18.11 13.84 2.95
CA THR A 8 -19.18 13.43 2.06
C THR A 8 -18.68 12.45 1.02
N GLN A 9 -19.59 11.72 0.38
CA GLN A 9 -19.23 10.81 -0.69
C GLN A 9 -18.51 11.54 -1.84
N ALA A 10 -18.97 12.73 -2.19
CA ALA A 10 -18.34 13.52 -3.23
C ALA A 10 -16.90 13.92 -2.87
N GLN A 11 -16.68 14.31 -1.62
CA GLN A 11 -15.35 14.65 -1.13
C GLN A 11 -14.46 13.42 -1.11
N ALA A 12 -14.99 12.26 -0.71
CA ALA A 12 -14.24 11.01 -0.72
C ALA A 12 -13.81 10.63 -2.13
N ASP A 13 -14.72 10.74 -3.10
CA ASP A 13 -14.42 10.43 -4.50
C ASP A 13 -13.34 11.37 -5.07
N GLN A 14 -13.43 12.64 -4.74
CA GLN A 14 -12.45 13.63 -5.21
C GLN A 14 -11.06 13.37 -4.60
N LEU A 15 -11.01 13.08 -3.32
CA LEU A 15 -9.76 12.74 -2.64
C LEU A 15 -9.15 11.48 -3.23
N LEU A 16 -9.98 10.49 -3.49
CA LEU A 16 -9.53 9.24 -4.08
C LEU A 16 -8.81 9.47 -5.40
N ARG A 17 -9.40 10.27 -6.29
CA ARG A 17 -8.81 10.53 -7.61
C ARG A 17 -7.52 11.34 -7.51
N GLY A 18 -7.54 12.43 -6.72
CA GLY A 18 -6.39 13.30 -6.58
C GLY A 18 -5.22 12.59 -5.91
N ASP A 19 -5.51 11.96 -4.79
CA ASP A 19 -4.48 11.27 -4.01
C ASP A 19 -3.90 10.08 -4.75
N LEU A 20 -4.71 9.39 -5.53
CA LEU A 20 -4.24 8.24 -6.29
C LEU A 20 -3.17 8.64 -7.31
N ARG A 21 -3.37 9.74 -8.04
CA ARG A 21 -2.38 10.24 -8.99
C ARG A 21 -1.06 10.58 -8.29
N GLU A 22 -1.15 11.22 -7.14
CA GLU A 22 0.03 11.58 -6.36
C GLU A 22 0.75 10.33 -5.86
N VAL A 23 -0.01 9.36 -5.35
CA VAL A 23 0.57 8.10 -4.87
C VAL A 23 1.23 7.35 -6.01
N GLU A 24 0.58 7.28 -7.17
CA GLU A 24 1.17 6.64 -8.34
C GLU A 24 2.50 7.30 -8.74
N ALA A 25 2.55 8.62 -8.73
CA ALA A 25 3.77 9.35 -9.04
C ALA A 25 4.87 9.06 -8.02
N GLN A 26 4.50 9.00 -6.74
CA GLN A 26 5.46 8.72 -5.67
C GLN A 26 6.00 7.28 -5.76
N VAL A 27 5.14 6.32 -6.07
CA VAL A 27 5.57 4.93 -6.26
C VAL A 27 6.48 4.81 -7.49
N ASN A 28 6.14 5.49 -8.58
CA ASN A 28 7.01 5.53 -9.77
C ASN A 28 8.38 6.12 -9.44
N TYR A 29 8.41 7.15 -8.62
CA TYR A 29 9.67 7.79 -8.22
C TYR A 29 10.58 6.83 -7.44
N LEU A 30 10.02 5.89 -6.69
CA LEU A 30 10.83 4.90 -5.97
C LEU A 30 11.60 3.98 -6.93
N GLY A 31 11.06 3.75 -8.12
CA GLY A 31 11.75 2.99 -9.16
C GLY A 31 12.01 1.53 -8.84
N VAL A 32 11.18 0.92 -8.01
CA VAL A 32 11.41 -0.46 -7.54
C VAL A 32 10.49 -1.50 -8.18
N CYS A 33 9.49 -1.07 -8.96
CA CYS A 33 8.52 -1.98 -9.56
C CYS A 33 9.01 -2.46 -10.93
N GLU A 34 8.92 -3.76 -11.17
CA GLU A 34 9.30 -4.37 -12.44
C GLU A 34 8.10 -4.82 -13.26
N THR A 35 6.94 -4.98 -12.63
CA THR A 35 5.71 -5.43 -13.30
C THR A 35 4.54 -4.53 -12.90
N GLN A 36 3.46 -4.61 -13.68
CA GLN A 36 2.22 -3.90 -13.36
C GLN A 36 1.62 -4.40 -12.05
N GLY A 37 1.71 -5.69 -11.77
CA GLY A 37 1.24 -6.25 -10.52
C GLY A 37 1.97 -5.65 -9.33
N GLN A 38 3.29 -5.51 -9.43
CA GLN A 38 4.10 -4.90 -8.38
C GLN A 38 3.73 -3.44 -8.18
N PHE A 39 3.54 -2.71 -9.27
CA PHE A 39 3.11 -1.31 -9.21
C PHE A 39 1.75 -1.20 -8.52
N ALA A 40 0.78 -2.01 -8.94
CA ALA A 40 -0.55 -1.99 -8.34
C ALA A 40 -0.52 -2.30 -6.84
N ALA A 41 0.31 -3.27 -6.44
CA ALA A 41 0.45 -3.63 -5.03
C ALA A 41 0.99 -2.48 -4.20
N LEU A 42 2.04 -1.80 -4.67
CA LEU A 42 2.63 -0.69 -3.92
C LEU A 42 1.75 0.54 -3.92
N VAL A 43 1.05 0.82 -5.02
CA VAL A 43 0.10 1.93 -5.06
C VAL A 43 -1.02 1.69 -4.05
N SER A 44 -1.58 0.49 -4.01
CA SER A 44 -2.61 0.14 -3.03
C SER A 44 -2.11 0.28 -1.59
N PHE A 45 -0.93 -0.24 -1.32
CA PHE A 45 -0.31 -0.14 0.02
C PHE A 45 -0.13 1.32 0.42
N ALA A 46 0.50 2.11 -0.44
CA ALA A 46 0.79 3.50 -0.15
C ALA A 46 -0.48 4.34 -0.06
N PHE A 47 -1.48 4.06 -0.89
CA PHE A 47 -2.75 4.77 -0.83
C PHE A 47 -3.49 4.50 0.48
N ASN A 48 -3.48 3.25 0.93
CA ASN A 48 -4.17 2.86 2.15
C ASN A 48 -3.41 3.28 3.42
N LEU A 49 -2.09 3.15 3.43
CA LEU A 49 -1.28 3.32 4.64
C LEU A 49 -0.39 4.57 4.62
N GLY A 50 -0.25 5.22 3.46
CA GLY A 50 0.59 6.39 3.30
C GLY A 50 1.96 6.07 2.74
N ILE A 51 2.48 6.98 1.89
CA ILE A 51 3.80 6.83 1.29
C ILE A 51 4.90 6.88 2.35
N GLY A 52 4.71 7.63 3.42
CA GLY A 52 5.68 7.69 4.50
C GLY A 52 5.86 6.34 5.19
N ASN A 53 4.77 5.62 5.40
CA ASN A 53 4.84 4.28 5.96
C ASN A 53 5.56 3.32 5.02
N LEU A 54 5.28 3.41 3.72
CA LEU A 54 5.97 2.59 2.73
C LEU A 54 7.47 2.87 2.74
N ARG A 55 7.87 4.13 2.75
CA ARG A 55 9.28 4.51 2.73
C ARG A 55 10.05 3.99 3.95
N ARG A 56 9.39 3.94 5.11
CA ARG A 56 10.01 3.48 6.35
C ARG A 56 9.87 1.98 6.58
N SER A 57 9.16 1.29 5.71
CA SER A 57 8.80 -0.11 5.94
C SER A 57 9.96 -1.07 5.67
N THR A 58 9.95 -2.18 6.39
CA THR A 58 10.81 -3.31 6.07
C THR A 58 10.46 -3.89 4.70
N LEU A 59 9.18 -3.76 4.32
CA LEU A 59 8.72 -4.16 2.99
C LEU A 59 9.57 -3.51 1.89
N LEU A 60 9.72 -2.20 1.92
CA LEU A 60 10.50 -1.50 0.90
C LEU A 60 11.98 -1.89 0.95
N LYS A 61 12.53 -2.07 2.14
CA LYS A 61 13.91 -2.54 2.28
C LYS A 61 14.12 -3.89 1.61
N LYS A 62 13.21 -4.83 1.83
CA LYS A 62 13.29 -6.15 1.21
C LYS A 62 13.16 -6.08 -0.30
N ILE A 63 12.28 -5.23 -0.80
CA ILE A 63 12.14 -5.02 -2.25
C ILE A 63 13.45 -4.50 -2.84
N ARG A 64 14.06 -3.52 -2.21
CA ARG A 64 15.33 -2.93 -2.68
C ARG A 64 16.48 -3.92 -2.63
N HIS A 65 16.46 -4.84 -1.69
CA HIS A 65 17.47 -5.90 -1.57
C HIS A 65 17.13 -7.13 -2.41
N ARG A 66 16.08 -7.07 -3.23
CA ARG A 66 15.66 -8.15 -4.10
C ARG A 66 15.39 -9.45 -3.35
N ALA A 67 14.75 -9.33 -2.20
CA ALA A 67 14.36 -10.48 -1.41
C ALA A 67 13.39 -11.38 -2.20
N PRO A 68 13.34 -12.67 -1.91
CA PRO A 68 12.41 -13.57 -2.59
C PRO A 68 10.96 -13.09 -2.46
N THR A 69 10.16 -13.37 -3.49
CA THR A 69 8.75 -12.98 -3.54
C THR A 69 8.00 -13.34 -2.26
N GLU A 70 8.23 -14.53 -1.73
CA GLU A 70 7.56 -15.00 -0.52
C GLU A 70 7.83 -14.11 0.68
N GLN A 71 9.06 -13.61 0.81
CA GLN A 71 9.43 -12.71 1.90
C GLN A 71 8.76 -11.35 1.74
N VAL A 72 8.70 -10.84 0.52
CA VAL A 72 8.02 -9.58 0.23
C VAL A 72 6.52 -9.71 0.54
N GLN A 73 5.91 -10.81 0.13
CA GLN A 73 4.50 -11.07 0.41
C GLN A 73 4.22 -11.12 1.91
N ALA A 74 5.11 -11.75 2.68
CA ALA A 74 4.97 -11.81 4.13
C ALA A 74 5.01 -10.41 4.75
N GLU A 75 5.83 -9.51 4.21
CA GLU A 75 5.89 -8.13 4.71
C GLU A 75 4.60 -7.37 4.42
N PHE A 76 3.98 -7.56 3.25
CA PHE A 76 2.66 -6.99 2.99
C PHE A 76 1.66 -7.43 4.06
N ARG A 77 1.60 -8.71 4.35
CA ARG A 77 0.63 -9.30 5.27
C ARG A 77 0.77 -8.81 6.70
N ARG A 78 1.92 -8.29 7.09
CA ARG A 78 2.13 -7.76 8.44
C ARG A 78 1.32 -6.49 8.73
N TRP A 79 0.88 -5.78 7.71
CA TRP A 79 0.16 -4.51 7.85
C TRP A 79 -1.35 -4.72 7.89
N ASN A 80 -1.81 -5.53 8.82
CA ASN A 80 -3.22 -5.93 8.92
C ASN A 80 -3.90 -5.45 10.20
N LYS A 81 -3.27 -4.52 10.93
CA LYS A 81 -3.81 -4.04 12.20
C LYS A 81 -4.15 -2.56 12.16
N ALA A 82 -5.20 -2.18 12.90
CA ALA A 82 -5.52 -0.79 13.17
C ALA A 82 -5.90 -0.70 14.65
N GLY A 83 -5.33 0.28 15.37
CA GLY A 83 -5.58 0.42 16.79
C GLY A 83 -5.17 -0.80 17.59
N GLY A 84 -4.15 -1.54 17.16
CA GLY A 84 -3.66 -2.73 17.82
C GLY A 84 -4.47 -4.00 17.57
N LYS A 85 -5.52 -3.92 16.74
CA LYS A 85 -6.38 -5.07 16.43
C LYS A 85 -6.27 -5.45 14.98
N VAL A 86 -6.29 -6.77 14.71
CA VAL A 86 -6.36 -7.28 13.35
C VAL A 86 -7.76 -7.02 12.80
N LEU A 87 -7.83 -6.38 11.62
CA LEU A 87 -9.10 -6.10 10.95
C LEU A 87 -9.18 -6.94 9.67
N GLU A 88 -10.32 -7.61 9.50
CA GLU A 88 -10.53 -8.48 8.35
C GLU A 88 -10.37 -7.74 7.01
N GLY A 89 -10.87 -6.51 6.93
CA GLY A 89 -10.72 -5.70 5.71
C GLY A 89 -9.27 -5.43 5.36
N LEU A 90 -8.43 -5.21 6.36
CA LEU A 90 -7.00 -5.01 6.16
C LEU A 90 -6.30 -6.30 5.77
N VAL A 91 -6.70 -7.43 6.35
CA VAL A 91 -6.16 -8.74 5.96
C VAL A 91 -6.42 -9.01 4.49
N LYS A 92 -7.66 -8.78 4.04
CA LYS A 92 -8.04 -8.97 2.64
C LYS A 92 -7.28 -8.05 1.70
N ARG A 93 -7.10 -6.79 2.09
CA ARG A 93 -6.38 -5.81 1.29
C ARG A 93 -4.91 -6.23 1.13
N ARG A 94 -4.26 -6.61 2.22
CA ARG A 94 -2.86 -7.04 2.18
C ARG A 94 -2.70 -8.33 1.37
N GLU A 95 -3.66 -9.23 1.45
CA GLU A 95 -3.63 -10.45 0.66
C GLU A 95 -3.75 -10.15 -0.83
N TRP A 96 -4.64 -9.23 -1.21
CA TRP A 96 -4.76 -8.80 -2.59
C TRP A 96 -3.43 -8.22 -3.10
N GLU A 97 -2.81 -7.36 -2.31
CA GLU A 97 -1.52 -6.74 -2.65
C GLU A 97 -0.42 -7.79 -2.79
N ALA A 98 -0.36 -8.72 -1.86
CA ALA A 98 0.64 -9.78 -1.89
C ALA A 98 0.52 -10.64 -3.16
N ARG A 99 -0.70 -10.94 -3.56
CA ARG A 99 -0.94 -11.70 -4.80
C ARG A 99 -0.55 -10.90 -6.03
N ARG A 100 -0.89 -9.63 -6.07
CA ARG A 100 -0.51 -8.76 -7.19
C ARG A 100 1.01 -8.64 -7.31
N TRP A 101 1.70 -8.61 -6.19
CA TRP A 101 3.15 -8.54 -6.19
C TRP A 101 3.79 -9.69 -6.95
N ALA A 102 3.22 -10.87 -6.86
CA ALA A 102 3.76 -12.08 -7.50
C ALA A 102 3.43 -12.20 -8.99
N GLU A 103 2.59 -11.31 -9.51
CA GLU A 103 2.18 -11.36 -10.93
C GLU A 103 3.18 -10.75 -11.87
#